data_7a44be24b2d1c6ed73758fb7c381e844
#
_entry.id   7a44be24b2d1c6ed73758fb7c381e844
#
_cell.length_a   1.000
_cell.length_b   1.000
_cell.length_c   1.000
_cell.angle_alpha   90.00
_cell.angle_beta   90.00
_cell.angle_gamma   90.00
#
_symmetry.space_group_name_H-M   'P 1'
#
loop_
_entity.id
_entity.type
_entity.pdbx_description
1 polymer ?
#
loop_
_entity_poly.entity_id
_entity_poly.type
_entity_poly.pdbx_seq_one_letter_code
_entity_poly.pdbx_strand_id
1 'polypeptide(L)'
;KYLKQRNEVALVWPFKDCVLEGGQSREEDKREEIFFNEILAQDEITQLLEPKVLTNAKRFDKDGHPFDGFIRDAEINRKRGLPEDTITDNLIIKGNNLLALHSLKKEFAGKVKLIYIDPPFNTGNDGFKYNDNFNHSTWLTFMKNRLEVAKELLLADGLIFIHLDQIEEAYLKILCDEIFGKENFINSIAVRSSTPSGTKTVHKDKTIIKQKDFILVYKKSSTARINPQYKRKDKWDSHFNYYLDREKEIVLPLIDVLIEKNILPKNSSLKDFNIDDKNHIA
;
A
#
# COMPACT_ATOMS: atom_id res chain seq x y z
N LYS A 1 -35.53 -16.14 10.73
CA LYS A 1 -34.06 -15.96 10.46
C LYS A 1 -33.55 -14.98 11.51
N TYR A 2 -32.71 -15.43 12.43
CA TYR A 2 -32.09 -14.55 13.40
C TYR A 2 -30.89 -13.88 12.72
N LEU A 3 -30.85 -12.54 12.72
CA LEU A 3 -29.66 -11.78 12.36
C LEU A 3 -28.62 -11.99 13.47
N LYS A 4 -27.46 -12.54 13.13
CA LYS A 4 -26.33 -12.52 14.06
C LYS A 4 -25.96 -11.08 14.34
N GLN A 5 -25.92 -10.69 15.62
CA GLN A 5 -25.36 -9.40 16.01
C GLN A 5 -23.89 -9.38 15.60
N ARG A 6 -23.57 -8.54 14.62
CA ARG A 6 -22.19 -8.22 14.28
C ARG A 6 -21.83 -6.98 15.08
N ASN A 7 -20.77 -7.05 15.87
CA ASN A 7 -20.19 -5.89 16.58
C ASN A 7 -19.24 -5.09 15.65
N GLU A 8 -19.59 -5.02 14.38
CA GLU A 8 -18.79 -4.35 13.35
C GLU A 8 -19.42 -3.00 13.02
N VAL A 9 -18.58 -1.99 12.83
CA VAL A 9 -18.99 -0.69 12.30
C VAL A 9 -18.98 -0.78 10.79
N ALA A 10 -20.06 -0.38 10.14
CA ALA A 10 -20.18 -0.31 8.70
C ALA A 10 -20.57 1.10 8.26
N LEU A 11 -19.97 1.57 7.17
CA LEU A 11 -20.40 2.81 6.51
C LEU A 11 -21.64 2.53 5.66
N VAL A 12 -22.57 3.47 5.72
CA VAL A 12 -23.74 3.49 4.82
C VAL A 12 -23.74 4.81 4.08
N TRP A 13 -23.75 4.74 2.75
CA TRP A 13 -23.83 5.93 1.89
C TRP A 13 -24.65 5.63 0.64
N PRO A 14 -25.19 6.65 -0.05
CA PRO A 14 -25.84 6.47 -1.35
C PRO A 14 -24.93 5.77 -2.35
N PHE A 15 -25.47 4.81 -3.13
CA PHE A 15 -24.75 4.06 -4.17
C PHE A 15 -23.64 3.14 -3.65
N LYS A 16 -23.67 2.74 -2.38
CA LYS A 16 -22.72 1.75 -1.84
C LYS A 16 -22.73 0.44 -2.61
N ASP A 17 -23.91 0.03 -3.08
CA ASP A 17 -24.20 -1.20 -3.82
C ASP A 17 -24.18 -0.96 -5.36
N CYS A 18 -23.33 -0.05 -5.82
CA CYS A 18 -23.21 0.29 -7.23
C CYS A 18 -21.75 0.21 -7.72
N VAL A 19 -21.63 0.00 -9.03
CA VAL A 19 -20.41 0.21 -9.79
C VAL A 19 -20.49 1.58 -10.45
N LEU A 20 -19.46 2.40 -10.26
CA LEU A 20 -19.39 3.74 -10.84
C LEU A 20 -18.63 3.71 -12.16
N GLU A 21 -19.29 4.11 -13.24
CA GLU A 21 -18.68 4.42 -14.53
C GLU A 21 -18.43 5.92 -14.65
N GLY A 22 -17.25 6.30 -15.15
CA GLY A 22 -16.86 7.70 -15.37
C GLY A 22 -16.20 8.37 -14.17
N GLY A 23 -16.16 9.69 -14.18
CA GLY A 23 -15.66 10.52 -13.07
C GLY A 23 -14.15 10.55 -12.85
N GLN A 24 -13.32 9.99 -13.76
CA GLN A 24 -11.87 9.86 -13.53
C GLN A 24 -11.04 11.04 -14.04
N SER A 25 -11.52 11.76 -15.02
CA SER A 25 -10.82 12.94 -15.58
C SER A 25 -11.70 14.16 -15.61
N ARG A 26 -11.12 15.36 -15.59
CA ARG A 26 -11.87 16.61 -15.76
C ARG A 26 -12.57 16.72 -17.10
N GLU A 27 -12.12 15.98 -18.11
CA GLU A 27 -12.80 15.90 -19.40
C GLU A 27 -14.07 15.03 -19.31
N GLU A 28 -14.09 14.07 -18.37
CA GLU A 28 -15.24 13.22 -18.04
C GLU A 28 -16.20 13.89 -17.05
N ASP A 29 -15.80 14.95 -16.32
CA ASP A 29 -16.69 15.74 -15.45
C ASP A 29 -17.89 16.35 -16.20
N LYS A 30 -17.82 16.40 -17.53
CA LYS A 30 -18.95 16.80 -18.38
C LYS A 30 -19.89 15.64 -18.71
N ARG A 31 -19.53 14.39 -18.37
CA ARG A 31 -20.38 13.22 -18.46
C ARG A 31 -21.04 12.99 -17.11
N GLU A 32 -22.30 12.70 -17.10
CA GLU A 32 -23.04 12.31 -15.91
C GLU A 32 -22.36 11.06 -15.30
N GLU A 33 -22.16 11.05 -14.00
CA GLU A 33 -21.73 9.87 -13.25
C GLU A 33 -22.85 8.83 -13.34
N ILE A 34 -22.53 7.64 -13.83
CA ILE A 34 -23.49 6.55 -13.97
C ILE A 34 -23.21 5.52 -12.90
N PHE A 35 -24.22 5.26 -12.07
CA PHE A 35 -24.18 4.26 -11.02
C PHE A 35 -24.99 3.05 -11.42
N PHE A 36 -24.33 1.94 -11.72
CA PHE A 36 -24.97 0.67 -11.99
C PHE A 36 -25.16 -0.10 -10.70
N ASN A 37 -26.42 -0.33 -10.29
CA ASN A 37 -26.70 -1.13 -9.10
C ASN A 37 -26.32 -2.59 -9.34
N GLU A 38 -25.56 -3.18 -8.40
CA GLU A 38 -24.98 -4.53 -8.51
C GLU A 38 -26.02 -5.65 -8.70
N ILE A 39 -27.27 -5.42 -8.28
CA ILE A 39 -28.35 -6.40 -8.40
C ILE A 39 -29.20 -6.14 -9.65
N LEU A 40 -29.54 -4.85 -9.90
CA LEU A 40 -30.51 -4.49 -10.94
C LEU A 40 -29.88 -4.36 -12.32
N ALA A 41 -28.58 -4.05 -12.40
CA ALA A 41 -27.84 -3.80 -13.64
C ALA A 41 -26.68 -4.79 -13.82
N GLN A 42 -26.89 -6.06 -13.48
CA GLN A 42 -25.86 -7.10 -13.50
C GLN A 42 -25.27 -7.31 -14.89
N ASP A 43 -26.11 -7.28 -15.92
CA ASP A 43 -25.68 -7.52 -17.31
C ASP A 43 -24.82 -6.34 -17.81
N GLU A 44 -25.20 -5.11 -17.50
CA GLU A 44 -24.45 -3.90 -17.84
C GLU A 44 -23.10 -3.86 -17.13
N ILE A 45 -23.08 -4.23 -15.83
CA ILE A 45 -21.85 -4.32 -15.05
C ILE A 45 -20.93 -5.40 -15.63
N THR A 46 -21.46 -6.56 -15.99
CA THR A 46 -20.68 -7.64 -16.60
C THR A 46 -20.05 -7.15 -17.90
N GLN A 47 -20.83 -6.51 -18.78
CA GLN A 47 -20.32 -5.96 -20.03
C GLN A 47 -19.29 -4.85 -19.80
N LEU A 48 -19.54 -3.96 -18.82
CA LEU A 48 -18.61 -2.88 -18.46
C LEU A 48 -17.27 -3.42 -18.00
N LEU A 49 -17.28 -4.44 -17.13
CA LEU A 49 -16.10 -4.98 -16.47
C LEU A 49 -15.43 -6.16 -17.20
N GLU A 50 -15.97 -6.58 -18.34
CA GLU A 50 -15.32 -7.56 -19.21
C GLU A 50 -13.89 -7.14 -19.56
N PRO A 51 -12.92 -8.08 -19.64
CA PRO A 51 -11.55 -7.78 -20.03
C PRO A 51 -11.47 -7.02 -21.35
N LYS A 52 -10.85 -5.87 -21.35
CA LYS A 52 -10.67 -5.03 -22.54
C LYS A 52 -9.38 -5.36 -23.25
N VAL A 53 -9.38 -5.23 -24.57
CA VAL A 53 -8.17 -5.35 -25.38
C VAL A 53 -7.35 -4.07 -25.21
N LEU A 54 -6.12 -4.23 -24.72
CA LEU A 54 -5.17 -3.12 -24.61
C LEU A 54 -4.54 -2.90 -26.00
N THR A 55 -4.69 -1.70 -26.54
CA THR A 55 -4.21 -1.30 -27.86
C THR A 55 -2.96 -0.43 -27.75
N ASN A 56 -2.27 -0.19 -28.86
CA ASN A 56 -1.07 0.66 -28.93
C ASN A 56 0.06 0.22 -27.98
N ALA A 57 0.18 -1.08 -27.75
CA ALA A 57 1.27 -1.61 -26.95
C ALA A 57 2.62 -1.26 -27.59
N LYS A 58 3.51 -0.68 -26.77
CA LYS A 58 4.89 -0.42 -27.14
C LYS A 58 5.76 -1.01 -26.05
N ARG A 59 6.79 -1.74 -26.44
CA ARG A 59 7.71 -2.36 -25.51
C ARG A 59 9.12 -1.95 -25.82
N PHE A 60 9.89 -1.71 -24.79
CA PHE A 60 11.28 -1.28 -24.89
C PHE A 60 12.14 -2.16 -23.98
N ASP A 61 13.32 -2.51 -24.43
CA ASP A 61 14.34 -3.12 -23.60
C ASP A 61 14.98 -2.10 -22.64
N LYS A 62 15.94 -2.54 -21.84
CA LYS A 62 16.66 -1.65 -20.89
C LYS A 62 17.44 -0.53 -21.57
N ASP A 63 17.77 -0.68 -22.85
CA ASP A 63 18.54 0.28 -23.65
C ASP A 63 17.63 1.18 -24.49
N GLY A 64 16.31 0.97 -24.40
CA GLY A 64 15.29 1.79 -25.08
C GLY A 64 14.96 1.31 -26.50
N HIS A 65 15.39 0.13 -26.91
CA HIS A 65 15.06 -0.42 -28.23
C HIS A 65 13.69 -1.11 -28.19
N PRO A 66 12.84 -0.91 -29.22
CA PRO A 66 11.53 -1.55 -29.29
C PRO A 66 11.67 -3.04 -29.60
N PHE A 67 10.82 -3.84 -29.02
CA PHE A 67 10.69 -5.27 -29.34
C PHE A 67 9.28 -5.81 -29.09
N ASP A 68 8.93 -6.98 -29.64
CA ASP A 68 7.59 -7.56 -29.60
C ASP A 68 7.43 -8.61 -28.49
N GLY A 69 6.18 -8.82 -28.08
CA GLY A 69 5.78 -9.84 -27.11
C GLY A 69 6.04 -9.46 -25.64
N PHE A 70 5.79 -10.38 -24.71
CA PHE A 70 6.04 -10.23 -23.27
C PHE A 70 7.11 -11.23 -22.82
N ILE A 71 7.96 -10.80 -21.88
CA ILE A 71 8.85 -11.73 -21.19
C ILE A 71 8.08 -12.49 -20.12
N ARG A 72 8.28 -13.80 -20.08
CA ARG A 72 7.78 -14.72 -19.09
C ARG A 72 8.98 -15.53 -18.58
N ASP A 73 9.67 -15.00 -17.59
CA ASP A 73 10.89 -15.61 -17.04
C ASP A 73 10.50 -16.67 -16.01
N ALA A 74 10.59 -17.92 -16.40
CA ALA A 74 10.24 -19.05 -15.54
C ALA A 74 11.12 -19.15 -14.28
N GLU A 75 12.41 -18.76 -14.36
CA GLU A 75 13.31 -18.81 -13.20
C GLU A 75 12.94 -17.74 -12.16
N ILE A 76 12.68 -16.51 -12.63
CA ILE A 76 12.20 -15.43 -11.76
C ILE A 76 10.86 -15.82 -11.13
N ASN A 77 9.94 -16.36 -11.92
CA ASN A 77 8.62 -16.76 -11.43
C ASN A 77 8.70 -17.86 -10.38
N ARG A 78 9.53 -18.88 -10.58
CA ARG A 78 9.79 -19.92 -9.58
C ARG A 78 10.34 -19.36 -8.27
N LYS A 79 11.30 -18.43 -8.33
CA LYS A 79 11.83 -17.74 -7.14
C LYS A 79 10.77 -16.92 -6.39
N ARG A 80 9.76 -16.43 -7.12
CA ARG A 80 8.63 -15.66 -6.56
C ARG A 80 7.47 -16.53 -6.12
N GLY A 81 7.50 -17.84 -6.36
CA GLY A 81 6.39 -18.76 -6.11
C GLY A 81 5.18 -18.52 -7.01
N LEU A 82 5.40 -18.01 -8.22
CA LEU A 82 4.37 -17.73 -9.22
C LEU A 82 4.39 -18.80 -10.33
N PRO A 83 3.28 -18.98 -11.09
CA PRO A 83 3.26 -19.79 -12.29
C PRO A 83 4.34 -19.34 -13.27
N GLU A 84 5.04 -20.29 -13.90
CA GLU A 84 6.20 -20.02 -14.77
C GLU A 84 5.87 -19.11 -15.96
N ASP A 85 4.63 -19.14 -16.42
CA ASP A 85 4.12 -18.36 -17.55
C ASP A 85 3.62 -16.96 -17.17
N THR A 86 3.80 -16.52 -15.93
CA THR A 86 3.41 -15.16 -15.50
C THR A 86 4.30 -14.11 -16.15
N ILE A 87 3.70 -13.01 -16.63
CA ILE A 87 4.43 -11.88 -17.23
C ILE A 87 5.38 -11.27 -16.19
N THR A 88 6.65 -11.11 -16.58
CA THR A 88 7.71 -10.54 -15.73
C THR A 88 8.13 -9.13 -16.14
N ASP A 89 7.54 -8.58 -17.19
CA ASP A 89 7.78 -7.21 -17.64
C ASP A 89 7.21 -6.16 -16.68
N ASN A 90 7.80 -4.98 -16.73
CA ASN A 90 7.20 -3.78 -16.17
C ASN A 90 6.11 -3.26 -17.12
N LEU A 91 4.90 -3.06 -16.60
CA LEU A 91 3.76 -2.62 -17.39
C LEU A 91 3.36 -1.20 -17.00
N ILE A 92 3.17 -0.33 -17.99
CA ILE A 92 2.55 0.99 -17.83
C ILE A 92 1.26 0.98 -18.65
N ILE A 93 0.12 1.04 -17.97
CA ILE A 93 -1.20 0.98 -18.61
C ILE A 93 -1.88 2.32 -18.42
N LYS A 94 -2.23 2.97 -19.54
CA LYS A 94 -2.95 4.25 -19.54
C LYS A 94 -4.40 4.04 -19.87
N GLY A 95 -5.30 4.63 -19.10
CA GLY A 95 -6.74 4.60 -19.34
C GLY A 95 -7.54 4.58 -18.03
N ASN A 96 -8.83 4.20 -18.14
CA ASN A 96 -9.66 3.98 -16.96
C ASN A 96 -9.10 2.81 -16.14
N ASN A 97 -8.65 3.10 -14.92
CA ASN A 97 -7.95 2.10 -14.11
C ASN A 97 -8.88 0.98 -13.60
N LEU A 98 -10.19 1.22 -13.40
CA LEU A 98 -11.12 0.16 -13.03
C LEU A 98 -11.20 -0.90 -14.13
N LEU A 99 -11.34 -0.47 -15.38
CA LEU A 99 -11.39 -1.37 -16.55
C LEU A 99 -10.02 -2.09 -16.75
N ALA A 100 -8.93 -1.36 -16.55
CA ALA A 100 -7.58 -1.94 -16.60
C ALA A 100 -7.38 -3.01 -15.54
N LEU A 101 -7.76 -2.76 -14.29
CA LEU A 101 -7.66 -3.72 -13.19
C LEU A 101 -8.47 -4.99 -13.46
N HIS A 102 -9.71 -4.86 -13.94
CA HIS A 102 -10.53 -6.01 -14.34
C HIS A 102 -9.87 -6.81 -15.49
N SER A 103 -9.29 -6.12 -16.48
CA SER A 103 -8.58 -6.77 -17.58
C SER A 103 -7.33 -7.52 -17.11
N LEU A 104 -6.66 -7.03 -16.07
CA LEU A 104 -5.47 -7.66 -15.48
C LEU A 104 -5.80 -8.89 -14.62
N LYS A 105 -7.04 -9.09 -14.17
CA LYS A 105 -7.42 -10.22 -13.31
C LYS A 105 -7.04 -11.57 -13.92
N LYS A 106 -7.21 -11.75 -15.24
CA LYS A 106 -6.88 -13.01 -15.91
C LYS A 106 -5.39 -13.39 -15.75
N GLU A 107 -4.51 -12.42 -15.77
CA GLU A 107 -3.06 -12.64 -15.66
C GLU A 107 -2.56 -12.60 -14.21
N PHE A 108 -3.06 -11.67 -13.39
CA PHE A 108 -2.46 -11.30 -12.12
C PHE A 108 -3.32 -11.58 -10.88
N ALA A 109 -4.51 -12.18 -10.98
CA ALA A 109 -5.30 -12.52 -9.80
C ALA A 109 -4.50 -13.43 -8.86
N GLY A 110 -4.40 -13.03 -7.58
CA GLY A 110 -3.64 -13.75 -6.57
C GLY A 110 -2.11 -13.78 -6.76
N LYS A 111 -1.54 -12.90 -7.61
CA LYS A 111 -0.10 -12.90 -7.93
C LYS A 111 0.63 -11.61 -7.51
N VAL A 112 -0.09 -10.57 -7.10
CA VAL A 112 0.51 -9.26 -6.77
C VAL A 112 0.95 -9.25 -5.31
N LYS A 113 2.24 -9.06 -5.07
CA LYS A 113 2.82 -9.06 -3.71
C LYS A 113 2.57 -7.75 -2.97
N LEU A 114 2.63 -6.62 -3.68
CA LEU A 114 2.48 -5.29 -3.11
C LEU A 114 1.64 -4.42 -4.03
N ILE A 115 0.66 -3.73 -3.44
CA ILE A 115 -0.08 -2.66 -4.09
C ILE A 115 0.22 -1.37 -3.33
N TYR A 116 0.64 -0.32 -4.04
CA TYR A 116 0.72 1.03 -3.52
C TYR A 116 -0.14 1.93 -4.39
N ILE A 117 -1.10 2.64 -3.79
CA ILE A 117 -1.96 3.57 -4.49
C ILE A 117 -1.93 4.95 -3.87
N ASP A 118 -2.06 5.94 -4.74
CA ASP A 118 -2.16 7.36 -4.45
C ASP A 118 -3.41 7.88 -5.18
N PRO A 119 -4.63 7.64 -4.62
CA PRO A 119 -5.88 8.02 -5.25
C PRO A 119 -6.09 9.53 -5.16
N PRO A 120 -7.09 10.10 -5.88
CA PRO A 120 -7.51 11.47 -5.66
C PRO A 120 -7.83 11.70 -4.17
N PHE A 121 -7.25 12.75 -3.57
CA PHE A 121 -7.43 13.04 -2.14
C PHE A 121 -8.77 13.70 -1.80
N ASN A 122 -9.53 14.06 -2.84
CA ASN A 122 -10.82 14.72 -2.72
C ASN A 122 -10.75 16.08 -1.99
N THR A 123 -9.67 16.82 -2.23
CA THR A 123 -9.41 18.12 -1.59
C THR A 123 -10.05 19.29 -2.32
N GLY A 124 -10.44 19.10 -3.58
CA GLY A 124 -10.97 20.13 -4.47
C GLY A 124 -9.93 21.16 -4.93
N ASN A 125 -8.66 20.99 -4.56
CA ASN A 125 -7.59 21.99 -4.79
C ASN A 125 -6.51 21.53 -5.78
N ASP A 126 -6.66 20.37 -6.39
CA ASP A 126 -5.59 19.81 -7.19
C ASP A 126 -5.56 20.34 -8.62
N GLY A 127 -4.37 20.70 -9.09
CA GLY A 127 -4.13 21.18 -10.46
C GLY A 127 -4.04 20.08 -11.53
N PHE A 128 -4.21 18.81 -11.15
CA PHE A 128 -4.08 17.66 -12.02
C PHE A 128 -5.29 17.46 -12.96
N LYS A 129 -5.12 16.62 -13.98
CA LYS A 129 -6.16 16.34 -14.99
C LYS A 129 -7.22 15.32 -14.53
N TYR A 130 -7.07 14.74 -13.36
CA TYR A 130 -8.07 13.85 -12.77
C TYR A 130 -9.06 14.63 -11.88
N ASN A 131 -10.22 14.02 -11.61
CA ASN A 131 -11.21 14.59 -10.72
C ASN A 131 -10.74 14.48 -9.26
N ASP A 132 -10.63 15.61 -8.56
CA ASP A 132 -10.31 15.70 -7.12
C ASP A 132 -11.44 16.44 -6.37
N ASN A 133 -12.63 16.46 -6.92
CA ASN A 133 -13.79 17.14 -6.36
C ASN A 133 -15.05 16.26 -6.41
N PHE A 134 -14.92 15.06 -5.89
CA PHE A 134 -16.06 14.17 -5.69
C PHE A 134 -16.88 14.60 -4.47
N ASN A 135 -18.18 14.33 -4.47
CA ASN A 135 -18.86 14.24 -3.18
C ASN A 135 -18.40 12.95 -2.44
N HIS A 136 -18.50 12.93 -1.11
CA HIS A 136 -17.99 11.80 -0.30
C HIS A 136 -18.57 10.44 -0.71
N SER A 137 -19.85 10.37 -1.06
CA SER A 137 -20.49 9.12 -1.44
C SER A 137 -19.98 8.59 -2.79
N THR A 138 -19.81 9.47 -3.78
CA THR A 138 -19.22 9.10 -5.07
C THR A 138 -17.78 8.64 -4.91
N TRP A 139 -16.97 9.37 -4.12
CA TRP A 139 -15.60 9.00 -3.85
C TRP A 139 -15.48 7.63 -3.17
N LEU A 140 -16.34 7.35 -2.18
CA LEU A 140 -16.36 6.05 -1.51
C LEU A 140 -16.74 4.91 -2.46
N THR A 141 -17.72 5.13 -3.36
CA THR A 141 -18.08 4.14 -4.38
C THR A 141 -16.93 3.94 -5.36
N PHE A 142 -16.29 5.02 -5.81
CA PHE A 142 -15.09 4.98 -6.66
C PHE A 142 -13.98 4.14 -6.02
N MET A 143 -13.70 4.34 -4.74
CA MET A 143 -12.67 3.61 -4.01
C MET A 143 -13.07 2.15 -3.76
N LYS A 144 -14.33 1.89 -3.35
CA LYS A 144 -14.84 0.53 -3.11
C LYS A 144 -14.61 -0.37 -4.32
N ASN A 145 -15.07 0.05 -5.50
CA ASN A 145 -14.95 -0.76 -6.72
C ASN A 145 -13.49 -1.14 -7.03
N ARG A 146 -12.53 -0.25 -6.76
CA ARG A 146 -11.10 -0.49 -7.04
C ARG A 146 -10.43 -1.32 -5.98
N LEU A 147 -10.76 -1.11 -4.72
CA LEU A 147 -10.19 -1.86 -3.61
C LEU A 147 -10.64 -3.32 -3.59
N GLU A 148 -11.88 -3.60 -4.00
CA GLU A 148 -12.37 -4.97 -4.16
C GLU A 148 -11.55 -5.75 -5.19
N VAL A 149 -11.30 -5.17 -6.36
CA VAL A 149 -10.42 -5.77 -7.37
C VAL A 149 -8.97 -5.87 -6.89
N ALA A 150 -8.46 -4.83 -6.21
CA ALA A 150 -7.12 -4.86 -5.66
C ALA A 150 -6.92 -6.03 -4.69
N LYS A 151 -7.92 -6.31 -3.84
CA LYS A 151 -7.90 -7.48 -2.95
C LYS A 151 -7.83 -8.80 -3.72
N GLU A 152 -8.53 -8.92 -4.85
CA GLU A 152 -8.47 -10.12 -5.68
C GLU A 152 -7.08 -10.32 -6.30
N LEU A 153 -6.44 -9.24 -6.75
CA LEU A 153 -5.11 -9.28 -7.34
C LEU A 153 -4.00 -9.67 -6.36
N LEU A 154 -4.14 -9.32 -5.07
CA LEU A 154 -3.13 -9.59 -4.05
C LEU A 154 -2.89 -11.09 -3.84
N LEU A 155 -1.61 -11.47 -3.64
CA LEU A 155 -1.21 -12.74 -3.05
C LEU A 155 -1.82 -12.91 -1.65
N ALA A 156 -1.94 -14.14 -1.16
CA ALA A 156 -2.41 -14.40 0.22
C ALA A 156 -1.55 -13.66 1.27
N ASP A 157 -0.25 -13.56 1.04
CA ASP A 157 0.71 -12.84 1.88
C ASP A 157 1.04 -11.43 1.35
N GLY A 158 0.16 -10.88 0.50
CA GLY A 158 0.29 -9.54 -0.08
C GLY A 158 -0.12 -8.42 0.86
N LEU A 159 0.36 -7.22 0.54
CA LEU A 159 0.15 -5.98 1.28
C LEU A 159 -0.40 -4.89 0.36
N ILE A 160 -1.25 -4.02 0.92
CA ILE A 160 -1.68 -2.80 0.25
C ILE A 160 -1.36 -1.58 1.11
N PHE A 161 -0.83 -0.54 0.47
CA PHE A 161 -0.53 0.77 1.02
C PHE A 161 -1.37 1.80 0.29
N ILE A 162 -2.13 2.61 1.02
CA ILE A 162 -3.04 3.60 0.45
C ILE A 162 -2.67 4.96 1.02
N HIS A 163 -2.09 5.81 0.19
CA HIS A 163 -1.71 7.18 0.56
C HIS A 163 -2.88 8.12 0.37
N LEU A 164 -3.16 8.97 1.34
CA LEU A 164 -4.26 9.93 1.28
C LEU A 164 -4.11 11.07 2.27
N ASP A 165 -4.92 12.10 2.05
CA ASP A 165 -5.14 13.22 2.96
C ASP A 165 -6.05 12.83 4.15
N GLN A 166 -6.04 13.68 5.18
CA GLN A 166 -6.90 13.53 6.37
C GLN A 166 -8.42 13.65 6.07
N ILE A 167 -8.82 14.20 4.91
CA ILE A 167 -10.23 14.45 4.58
C ILE A 167 -11.02 13.15 4.49
N GLU A 168 -10.47 12.16 3.77
CA GLU A 168 -11.15 10.88 3.53
C GLU A 168 -10.58 9.73 4.36
N GLU A 169 -9.55 9.97 5.19
CA GLU A 169 -8.83 8.90 5.92
C GLU A 169 -9.75 8.07 6.81
N ALA A 170 -10.61 8.72 7.59
CA ALA A 170 -11.49 8.03 8.53
C ALA A 170 -12.54 7.15 7.81
N TYR A 171 -13.13 7.65 6.72
CA TYR A 171 -14.11 6.92 5.92
C TYR A 171 -13.44 5.74 5.18
N LEU A 172 -12.29 6.00 4.57
CA LEU A 172 -11.54 4.96 3.86
C LEU A 172 -11.07 3.85 4.80
N LYS A 173 -10.66 4.20 6.03
CA LYS A 173 -10.28 3.22 7.05
C LYS A 173 -11.42 2.24 7.34
N ILE A 174 -12.65 2.72 7.51
CA ILE A 174 -13.81 1.86 7.77
C ILE A 174 -14.16 1.03 6.53
N LEU A 175 -14.11 1.63 5.34
CA LEU A 175 -14.31 0.91 4.09
C LEU A 175 -13.28 -0.22 3.90
N CYS A 176 -12.00 0.04 4.19
CA CYS A 176 -10.96 -0.97 4.15
C CYS A 176 -11.17 -2.07 5.20
N ASP A 177 -11.67 -1.75 6.38
CA ASP A 177 -12.04 -2.75 7.39
C ASP A 177 -13.14 -3.70 6.87
N GLU A 178 -14.12 -3.18 6.13
CA GLU A 178 -15.16 -4.00 5.49
C GLU A 178 -14.59 -4.89 4.38
N ILE A 179 -13.70 -4.35 3.53
CA ILE A 179 -13.15 -5.06 2.38
C ILE A 179 -12.07 -6.06 2.80
N PHE A 180 -11.06 -5.64 3.53
CA PHE A 180 -9.89 -6.45 3.87
C PHE A 180 -10.05 -7.24 5.17
N GLY A 181 -10.92 -6.80 6.07
CA GLY A 181 -11.08 -7.28 7.44
C GLY A 181 -10.30 -6.41 8.42
N LYS A 182 -10.95 -6.04 9.53
CA LYS A 182 -10.35 -5.20 10.58
C LYS A 182 -9.07 -5.83 11.18
N GLU A 183 -9.04 -7.15 11.31
CA GLU A 183 -7.92 -7.94 11.81
C GLU A 183 -6.70 -7.92 10.88
N ASN A 184 -6.90 -7.48 9.65
CA ASN A 184 -5.86 -7.35 8.63
C ASN A 184 -5.28 -5.93 8.56
N PHE A 185 -5.79 -5.00 9.35
CA PHE A 185 -5.18 -3.67 9.50
C PHE A 185 -3.82 -3.78 10.19
N ILE A 186 -2.81 -3.11 9.64
CA ILE A 186 -1.45 -3.11 10.19
C ILE A 186 -1.17 -1.78 10.89
N ASN A 187 -1.30 -0.67 10.15
CA ASN A 187 -0.98 0.65 10.69
C ASN A 187 -1.55 1.79 9.82
N SER A 188 -1.66 2.97 10.42
CA SER A 188 -1.81 4.25 9.74
C SER A 188 -0.53 5.04 9.95
N ILE A 189 0.29 5.16 8.90
CA ILE A 189 1.59 5.82 8.95
C ILE A 189 1.39 7.30 8.65
N ALA A 190 1.78 8.18 9.58
CA ALA A 190 1.80 9.61 9.34
C ALA A 190 3.04 10.01 8.53
N VAL A 191 2.83 10.64 7.38
CA VAL A 191 3.89 11.11 6.49
C VAL A 191 3.94 12.63 6.53
N ARG A 192 5.12 13.20 6.76
CA ARG A 192 5.28 14.65 6.67
C ARG A 192 5.24 15.08 5.22
N SER A 193 4.15 15.75 4.81
CA SER A 193 3.91 16.17 3.42
C SER A 193 4.23 17.64 3.17
N SER A 194 4.29 18.45 4.22
CA SER A 194 4.59 19.89 4.04
C SER A 194 5.30 20.50 5.23
N THR A 195 5.95 21.64 5.00
CA THR A 195 6.46 22.53 6.05
C THR A 195 5.66 23.82 6.08
N PRO A 196 5.39 24.38 7.27
CA PRO A 196 4.73 25.67 7.38
C PRO A 196 5.63 26.77 6.81
N SER A 197 5.30 27.32 5.64
CA SER A 197 6.05 28.41 5.04
C SER A 197 5.15 29.25 4.11
N GLY A 198 5.51 30.51 3.90
CA GLY A 198 4.84 31.40 2.96
C GLY A 198 3.34 31.56 3.22
N THR A 199 2.55 31.48 2.15
CA THR A 199 1.08 31.67 2.20
C THR A 199 0.33 30.73 3.14
N LYS A 200 0.90 29.54 3.42
CA LYS A 200 0.31 28.58 4.37
C LYS A 200 0.26 29.09 5.80
N THR A 201 1.07 30.11 6.14
CA THR A 201 1.11 30.69 7.50
C THR A 201 0.22 31.92 7.68
N VAL A 202 -0.40 32.42 6.62
CA VAL A 202 -1.25 33.65 6.66
C VAL A 202 -2.45 33.49 7.58
N HIS A 203 -2.99 32.28 7.73
CA HIS A 203 -4.17 31.99 8.57
C HIS A 203 -3.83 31.15 9.81
N LYS A 204 -2.57 31.24 10.32
CA LYS A 204 -2.12 30.48 11.50
C LYS A 204 -2.90 30.78 12.77
N ASP A 205 -3.56 31.93 12.84
CA ASP A 205 -4.44 32.38 13.91
C ASP A 205 -5.85 31.78 13.83
N LYS A 206 -6.24 31.23 12.68
CA LYS A 206 -7.59 30.68 12.43
C LYS A 206 -7.64 29.17 12.28
N THR A 207 -6.48 28.53 12.05
CA THR A 207 -6.42 27.09 11.81
C THR A 207 -5.08 26.48 12.23
N ILE A 208 -5.09 25.20 12.53
CA ILE A 208 -3.86 24.40 12.71
C ILE A 208 -3.38 24.00 11.32
N ILE A 209 -2.16 24.43 10.97
CA ILE A 209 -1.59 24.17 9.65
C ILE A 209 -1.36 22.67 9.45
N LYS A 210 -1.96 22.11 8.42
CA LYS A 210 -1.76 20.72 8.02
C LYS A 210 -0.32 20.51 7.57
N GLN A 211 0.34 19.46 8.10
CA GLN A 211 1.72 19.11 7.77
C GLN A 211 1.90 17.63 7.42
N LYS A 212 0.83 16.84 7.49
CA LYS A 212 0.92 15.40 7.33
C LYS A 212 -0.18 14.86 6.41
N ASP A 213 0.17 13.78 5.73
CA ASP A 213 -0.74 12.86 5.08
C ASP A 213 -0.66 11.50 5.78
N PHE A 214 -1.44 10.54 5.32
CA PHE A 214 -1.52 9.21 5.91
C PHE A 214 -1.28 8.14 4.87
N ILE A 215 -0.70 7.02 5.31
CA ILE A 215 -0.67 5.78 4.53
C ILE A 215 -1.35 4.71 5.36
N LEU A 216 -2.53 4.28 4.93
CA LEU A 216 -3.20 3.11 5.49
C LEU A 216 -2.55 1.84 4.96
N VAL A 217 -2.23 0.91 5.86
CA VAL A 217 -1.56 -0.34 5.51
C VAL A 217 -2.42 -1.52 5.94
N TYR A 218 -2.76 -2.36 4.96
CA TYR A 218 -3.48 -3.61 5.17
C TYR A 218 -2.72 -4.80 4.58
N LYS A 219 -2.89 -5.95 5.19
CA LYS A 219 -2.50 -7.25 4.64
C LYS A 219 -3.72 -7.96 4.06
N LYS A 220 -3.51 -8.86 3.09
CA LYS A 220 -4.62 -9.69 2.58
C LYS A 220 -5.05 -10.77 3.56
N SER A 221 -4.09 -11.37 4.28
CA SER A 221 -4.37 -12.41 5.27
C SER A 221 -3.31 -12.45 6.38
N SER A 222 -3.49 -13.34 7.34
CA SER A 222 -2.54 -13.57 8.45
C SER A 222 -1.17 -14.11 8.03
N THR A 223 -1.04 -14.61 6.80
CA THR A 223 0.22 -15.13 6.27
C THR A 223 1.19 -14.03 5.85
N ALA A 224 0.70 -12.81 5.65
CA ALA A 224 1.53 -11.67 5.26
C ALA A 224 2.55 -11.31 6.35
N ARG A 225 3.77 -11.00 5.91
CA ARG A 225 4.87 -10.58 6.78
C ARG A 225 5.53 -9.32 6.23
N ILE A 226 5.94 -8.46 7.14
CA ILE A 226 6.75 -7.27 6.80
C ILE A 226 8.20 -7.62 7.15
N ASN A 227 9.10 -7.40 6.19
CA ASN A 227 10.52 -7.55 6.44
C ASN A 227 10.98 -6.43 7.37
N PRO A 228 11.56 -6.74 8.53
CA PRO A 228 12.06 -5.73 9.43
C PRO A 228 13.11 -4.86 8.73
N GLN A 229 12.98 -3.55 8.89
CA GLN A 229 13.97 -2.60 8.42
C GLN A 229 14.86 -2.21 9.58
N TYR A 230 16.15 -2.55 9.49
CA TYR A 230 17.12 -2.20 10.49
C TYR A 230 17.91 -0.97 10.06
N LYS A 231 17.85 0.07 10.86
CA LYS A 231 18.76 1.21 10.73
C LYS A 231 19.88 1.04 11.74
N ARG A 232 21.11 1.06 11.29
CA ARG A 232 22.28 1.08 12.14
C ARG A 232 22.23 2.32 13.03
N LYS A 233 22.46 2.15 14.33
CA LYS A 233 22.62 3.25 15.27
C LYS A 233 24.07 3.72 15.25
N ASP A 234 24.28 5.02 15.34
CA ASP A 234 25.63 5.60 15.39
C ASP A 234 26.33 5.33 16.71
N LYS A 235 25.58 4.98 17.76
CA LYS A 235 26.08 4.70 19.10
C LYS A 235 25.38 3.48 19.67
N TRP A 236 26.10 2.77 20.56
CA TRP A 236 25.53 1.66 21.30
C TRP A 236 24.31 2.09 22.11
N ASP A 237 23.26 1.29 22.08
CA ASP A 237 22.06 1.52 22.87
C ASP A 237 22.23 0.89 24.24
N SER A 238 22.29 1.73 25.30
CA SER A 238 22.50 1.31 26.67
C SER A 238 21.43 0.38 27.26
N HIS A 239 20.30 0.16 26.53
CA HIS A 239 19.30 -0.82 26.94
C HIS A 239 19.71 -2.26 26.60
N PHE A 240 20.72 -2.47 25.74
CA PHE A 240 21.23 -3.79 25.36
C PHE A 240 22.55 -4.08 26.08
N ASN A 241 22.46 -4.32 27.37
CA ASN A 241 23.65 -4.53 28.24
C ASN A 241 23.91 -5.99 28.56
N TYR A 242 23.07 -6.90 28.13
CA TYR A 242 23.17 -8.32 28.46
C TYR A 242 23.23 -9.16 27.19
N TYR A 243 24.00 -10.25 27.29
CA TYR A 243 24.11 -11.31 26.29
C TYR A 243 23.41 -12.56 26.81
N LEU A 244 22.54 -13.13 25.99
CA LEU A 244 21.86 -14.39 26.26
C LEU A 244 22.58 -15.52 25.53
N ASP A 245 23.32 -16.34 26.30
CA ASP A 245 23.84 -17.62 25.81
C ASP A 245 22.69 -18.64 25.81
N ARG A 246 22.17 -18.93 24.63
CA ARG A 246 21.03 -19.84 24.46
C ARG A 246 21.39 -21.31 24.64
N GLU A 247 22.66 -21.67 24.47
CA GLU A 247 23.11 -23.05 24.64
C GLU A 247 23.26 -23.38 26.11
N LYS A 248 23.74 -22.42 26.91
CA LYS A 248 23.94 -22.58 28.37
C LYS A 248 22.76 -22.06 29.19
N GLU A 249 21.77 -21.44 28.56
CA GLU A 249 20.61 -20.79 29.20
C GLU A 249 21.00 -19.75 30.28
N ILE A 250 22.12 -19.03 30.09
CA ILE A 250 22.61 -18.04 31.03
C ILE A 250 22.60 -16.63 30.42
N VAL A 251 22.41 -15.64 31.29
CA VAL A 251 22.48 -14.22 30.93
C VAL A 251 23.76 -13.65 31.52
N LEU A 252 24.60 -13.07 30.66
CA LEU A 252 25.90 -12.47 31.06
C LEU A 252 25.88 -10.98 30.71
N PRO A 253 26.62 -10.12 31.46
CA PRO A 253 26.85 -8.75 31.03
C PRO A 253 27.55 -8.76 29.66
N LEU A 254 27.02 -8.00 28.73
CA LEU A 254 27.57 -7.98 27.37
C LEU A 254 29.00 -7.50 27.32
N ILE A 255 29.38 -6.56 28.21
CA ILE A 255 30.76 -6.05 28.30
C ILE A 255 31.76 -7.16 28.62
N ASP A 256 31.40 -8.06 29.54
CA ASP A 256 32.27 -9.17 29.94
C ASP A 256 32.50 -10.14 28.79
N VAL A 257 31.44 -10.44 28.02
CA VAL A 257 31.54 -11.29 26.85
C VAL A 257 32.40 -10.65 25.74
N LEU A 258 32.29 -9.33 25.54
CA LEU A 258 33.09 -8.62 24.55
C LEU A 258 34.59 -8.56 24.94
N ILE A 259 34.88 -8.44 26.23
CA ILE A 259 36.26 -8.49 26.75
C ILE A 259 36.81 -9.91 26.66
N GLU A 260 36.04 -10.93 27.04
CA GLU A 260 36.43 -12.34 26.97
C GLU A 260 36.75 -12.77 25.55
N LYS A 261 35.96 -12.32 24.60
CA LYS A 261 36.19 -12.57 23.17
C LYS A 261 37.27 -11.70 22.52
N ASN A 262 38.00 -10.88 23.31
CA ASN A 262 39.01 -9.94 22.83
C ASN A 262 38.51 -8.91 21.81
N ILE A 263 37.22 -8.60 21.81
CA ILE A 263 36.63 -7.56 20.99
C ILE A 263 36.86 -6.19 21.56
N LEU A 264 36.84 -6.08 22.90
CA LEU A 264 37.16 -4.86 23.63
C LEU A 264 38.30 -5.10 24.63
N PRO A 265 39.16 -4.08 24.88
CA PRO A 265 40.17 -4.14 25.96
C PRO A 265 39.55 -4.26 27.35
N LYS A 266 40.31 -4.84 28.32
CA LYS A 266 39.84 -5.12 29.68
C LYS A 266 39.26 -3.93 30.47
N ASN A 267 39.63 -2.70 30.13
CA ASN A 267 39.15 -1.49 30.81
C ASN A 267 38.16 -0.67 30.00
N SER A 268 37.54 -1.28 29.00
CA SER A 268 36.56 -0.62 28.13
C SER A 268 35.17 -0.60 28.72
N SER A 269 34.36 0.34 28.23
CA SER A 269 32.92 0.40 28.47
C SER A 269 32.16 0.09 27.18
N LEU A 270 30.86 -0.20 27.27
CA LEU A 270 30.02 -0.39 26.06
C LEU A 270 29.93 0.88 25.17
N LYS A 271 30.30 2.05 25.71
CA LYS A 271 30.40 3.30 24.95
C LYS A 271 31.56 3.29 23.96
N ASP A 272 32.60 2.49 24.26
CA ASP A 272 33.81 2.36 23.43
C ASP A 272 33.58 1.36 22.28
N PHE A 273 32.45 0.65 22.27
CA PHE A 273 32.09 -0.27 21.22
C PHE A 273 31.74 0.52 19.92
N ASN A 274 32.62 0.40 18.94
CA ASN A 274 32.43 1.03 17.63
C ASN A 274 31.81 0.04 16.65
N ILE A 275 30.56 0.30 16.26
CA ILE A 275 29.83 -0.51 15.29
C ILE A 275 30.44 -0.46 13.89
N ASP A 276 31.26 0.57 13.60
CA ASP A 276 31.94 0.72 12.29
C ASP A 276 33.27 -0.01 12.21
N ASP A 277 33.82 -0.43 13.32
CA ASP A 277 35.06 -1.23 13.37
C ASP A 277 34.71 -2.68 12.97
N LYS A 278 35.32 -3.15 11.88
CA LYS A 278 35.16 -4.53 11.41
C LYS A 278 35.56 -5.58 12.43
N ASN A 279 36.46 -5.23 13.37
CA ASN A 279 36.88 -6.09 14.44
C ASN A 279 35.83 -6.22 15.57
N HIS A 280 34.84 -5.32 15.59
CA HIS A 280 33.74 -5.32 16.56
C HIS A 280 32.45 -5.98 16.00
N ILE A 281 32.47 -6.45 14.74
CA ILE A 281 31.34 -7.15 14.13
C ILE A 281 31.61 -8.66 14.32
N ALA A 282 30.92 -9.26 15.26
CA ALA A 282 30.93 -10.70 15.49
C ALA A 282 29.71 -11.34 14.83
#